data_90cc91cbed91feeadd574a14bf2ed6b0
#
_entry.id   90cc91cbed91feeadd574a14bf2ed6b0
#
_cell.length_a   1.000
_cell.length_b   1.000
_cell.length_c   1.000
_cell.angle_alpha   90.00
_cell.angle_beta   90.00
_cell.angle_gamma   90.00
#
_symmetry.space_group_name_H-M   'P 1'
#
loop_
_entity.id
_entity.type
_entity.pdbx_description
1 polymer ?
#
loop_
_entity_poly.entity_id
_entity_poly.type
_entity_poly.pdbx_seq_one_letter_code
_entity_poly.pdbx_strand_id
1 'polypeptide(L)'
;MAVFELILCIIAAVVLSSFLSRFIPKVSTPLVQIALGALASQLPFFPDVTLDPELFMVLFIAPLLYLEAHEIDKTELLKSVKLSLSLAIGLAIATMVAVGFALHTVWPAIPLAAALALGAALGPTDAVAVSSLGKEAALTERQTSVLKGESLFNDASGIVGFQFAIAAAVSGVFEVGESAAQFVISFFGGAIFGLVVGTMADLLFESLRSLGWETTTSRILMELFLPFILYLGAEAVHVSGILSVVAAGLIIRFDRTGIGPNVARTNIVSSSVWGVLSFSLNGTVFILLGMLLPNAMSASWDDPHVSNQLLLVAILVVAAVVIVMRFLWISLMLRLARDTTTGKRRKMTAKRWRSAAVMTFGGPKGTITLSLMFTIPYTLAAGADFPMRDELIFIAGGVIVVTLLLANFLLPLLAPNRDKDTSTEMTEITIEVLRRTVEELSGRVTPDNRRAVLMVIDSYTKRITRLKQRTGEIDPQGYMQLQIDALNWEKEYVKNRLAGVRAAIKANPAENRAANDLEAEACERLLDQIMSSLRHIETAHNSGRMIWRVKGRYKALQRRMGTLAKRVNSRIRRTTPLFSDDELFAHTRVVQVDAIEH
;
A
#
# COMPACT_ATOMS: atom_id res chain seq x y z
N MET A 1 -14.53 21.55 -19.40
CA MET A 1 -14.84 21.88 -18.02
C MET A 1 -15.33 20.64 -17.26
N ALA A 2 -16.33 19.90 -17.74
CA ALA A 2 -16.88 18.72 -17.06
C ALA A 2 -15.83 17.65 -16.67
N VAL A 3 -14.88 17.31 -17.57
CA VAL A 3 -13.81 16.34 -17.26
C VAL A 3 -12.89 16.82 -16.14
N PHE A 4 -12.58 18.13 -16.12
CA PHE A 4 -11.75 18.72 -15.07
C PHE A 4 -12.48 18.71 -13.72
N GLU A 5 -13.76 19.04 -13.71
CA GLU A 5 -14.60 19.00 -12.51
C GLU A 5 -14.71 17.57 -11.97
N LEU A 6 -14.90 16.58 -12.86
CA LEU A 6 -14.91 15.16 -12.50
C LEU A 6 -13.60 14.74 -11.82
N ILE A 7 -12.46 15.05 -12.44
CA ILE A 7 -11.14 14.72 -11.88
C ILE A 7 -10.96 15.36 -10.48
N LEU A 8 -11.34 16.63 -10.33
CA LEU A 8 -11.24 17.34 -9.06
C LEU A 8 -12.12 16.69 -7.99
N CYS A 9 -13.34 16.32 -8.34
CA CYS A 9 -14.28 15.64 -7.45
C CYS A 9 -13.76 14.26 -7.02
N ILE A 10 -13.20 13.47 -7.96
CA ILE A 10 -12.62 12.17 -7.66
C ILE A 10 -11.44 12.33 -6.71
N ILE A 11 -10.52 13.27 -6.97
CA ILE A 11 -9.38 13.54 -6.08
C ILE A 11 -9.87 13.96 -4.69
N ALA A 12 -10.88 14.84 -4.61
CA ALA A 12 -11.46 15.24 -3.34
C ALA A 12 -12.08 14.05 -2.58
N ALA A 13 -12.79 13.15 -3.29
CA ALA A 13 -13.36 11.95 -2.71
C ALA A 13 -12.28 10.95 -2.24
N VAL A 14 -11.17 10.78 -2.99
CA VAL A 14 -10.02 9.98 -2.57
C VAL A 14 -9.40 10.54 -1.29
N VAL A 15 -9.19 11.86 -1.21
CA VAL A 15 -8.67 12.52 -0.01
C VAL A 15 -9.64 12.36 1.17
N LEU A 16 -10.95 12.56 0.94
CA LEU A 16 -11.99 12.40 1.95
C LEU A 16 -12.02 10.96 2.47
N SER A 17 -11.91 9.96 1.59
CA SER A 17 -11.88 8.55 1.98
C SER A 17 -10.72 8.22 2.92
N SER A 18 -9.56 8.84 2.70
CA SER A 18 -8.37 8.69 3.56
C SER A 18 -8.60 9.20 4.99
N PHE A 19 -9.42 10.24 5.14
CA PHE A 19 -9.80 10.71 6.48
C PHE A 19 -10.91 9.83 7.08
N LEU A 20 -11.94 9.51 6.31
CA LEU A 20 -13.12 8.80 6.78
C LEU A 20 -12.79 7.38 7.23
N SER A 21 -11.92 6.66 6.52
CA SER A 21 -11.48 5.32 6.91
C SER A 21 -10.78 5.26 8.28
N ARG A 22 -10.27 6.39 8.80
CA ARG A 22 -9.71 6.47 10.16
C ARG A 22 -10.77 6.52 11.26
N PHE A 23 -11.97 6.98 10.93
CA PHE A 23 -13.10 7.05 11.88
C PHE A 23 -13.93 5.77 11.89
N ILE A 24 -13.81 4.94 10.85
CA ILE A 24 -14.55 3.68 10.70
C ILE A 24 -13.56 2.51 10.58
N PRO A 25 -12.85 2.15 11.68
CA PRO A 25 -11.73 1.21 11.62
C PRO A 25 -12.12 -0.24 11.26
N LYS A 26 -13.43 -0.58 11.27
CA LYS A 26 -13.93 -1.92 10.92
C LYS A 26 -14.32 -2.09 9.45
N VAL A 27 -14.23 -1.02 8.66
CA VAL A 27 -14.60 -1.03 7.24
C VAL A 27 -13.35 -0.76 6.41
N SER A 28 -13.07 -1.62 5.46
CA SER A 28 -11.90 -1.47 4.57
C SER A 28 -12.02 -0.21 3.71
N THR A 29 -10.89 0.42 3.44
CA THR A 29 -10.82 1.64 2.62
C THR A 29 -11.53 1.51 1.26
N PRO A 30 -11.41 0.39 0.51
CA PRO A 30 -12.16 0.17 -0.72
C PRO A 30 -13.69 0.29 -0.57
N LEU A 31 -14.26 -0.28 0.49
CA LEU A 31 -15.71 -0.18 0.74
C LEU A 31 -16.14 1.26 1.03
N VAL A 32 -15.32 2.02 1.78
CA VAL A 32 -15.57 3.45 2.03
C VAL A 32 -15.53 4.23 0.71
N GLN A 33 -14.60 3.92 -0.17
CA GLN A 33 -14.44 4.57 -1.48
C GLN A 33 -15.62 4.26 -2.41
N ILE A 34 -16.05 2.99 -2.47
CA ILE A 34 -17.25 2.59 -3.23
C ILE A 34 -18.49 3.31 -2.70
N ALA A 35 -18.68 3.36 -1.38
CA ALA A 35 -19.82 4.05 -0.79
C ALA A 35 -19.80 5.56 -1.08
N LEU A 36 -18.63 6.21 -1.02
CA LEU A 36 -18.47 7.61 -1.39
C LEU A 36 -18.77 7.85 -2.88
N GLY A 37 -18.32 6.95 -3.77
CA GLY A 37 -18.62 7.01 -5.18
C GLY A 37 -20.12 6.88 -5.45
N ALA A 38 -20.78 5.90 -4.81
CA ALA A 38 -22.22 5.70 -4.93
C ALA A 38 -23.05 6.87 -4.39
N LEU A 39 -22.60 7.51 -3.31
CA LEU A 39 -23.22 8.75 -2.81
C LEU A 39 -22.99 9.92 -3.75
N ALA A 40 -21.80 10.04 -4.33
CA ALA A 40 -21.45 11.10 -5.25
C ALA A 40 -22.30 11.04 -6.54
N SER A 41 -22.57 9.85 -7.06
CA SER A 41 -23.40 9.67 -8.28
C SER A 41 -24.84 10.12 -8.10
N GLN A 42 -25.34 10.25 -6.85
CA GLN A 42 -26.69 10.73 -6.56
C GLN A 42 -26.79 12.26 -6.51
N LEU A 43 -25.66 12.98 -6.58
CA LEU A 43 -25.66 14.43 -6.49
C LEU A 43 -25.93 15.05 -7.88
N PRO A 44 -26.88 15.97 -8.00
CA PRO A 44 -27.35 16.49 -9.31
C PRO A 44 -26.33 17.33 -10.09
N PHE A 45 -25.22 17.69 -9.46
CA PHE A 45 -24.12 18.43 -10.08
C PHE A 45 -22.95 17.52 -10.51
N PHE A 46 -23.07 16.20 -10.32
CA PHE A 46 -22.07 15.28 -10.79
C PHE A 46 -22.31 14.93 -12.26
N PRO A 47 -21.26 15.01 -13.10
CA PRO A 47 -21.41 14.64 -14.50
C PRO A 47 -21.60 13.12 -14.65
N ASP A 48 -22.40 12.74 -15.66
CA ASP A 48 -22.50 11.33 -16.04
C ASP A 48 -21.14 10.83 -16.52
N VAL A 49 -20.66 9.77 -15.87
CA VAL A 49 -19.36 9.18 -16.17
C VAL A 49 -19.55 8.10 -17.23
N THR A 50 -19.13 8.39 -18.44
CA THR A 50 -18.93 7.36 -19.47
C THR A 50 -17.47 6.94 -19.42
N LEU A 51 -17.22 5.71 -19.06
CA LEU A 51 -15.89 5.17 -18.91
C LEU A 51 -15.48 4.48 -20.20
N ASP A 52 -14.44 4.98 -20.85
CA ASP A 52 -13.78 4.24 -21.92
C ASP A 52 -12.95 3.11 -21.30
N PRO A 53 -13.31 1.83 -21.57
CA PRO A 53 -12.65 0.70 -20.93
C PRO A 53 -11.18 0.57 -21.31
N GLU A 54 -10.79 0.96 -22.50
CA GLU A 54 -9.43 0.88 -23.01
C GLU A 54 -8.55 1.90 -22.31
N LEU A 55 -9.03 3.15 -22.21
CA LEU A 55 -8.36 4.20 -21.42
C LEU A 55 -8.26 3.81 -19.94
N PHE A 56 -9.29 3.17 -19.39
CA PHE A 56 -9.28 2.71 -18.01
C PHE A 56 -8.18 1.66 -17.77
N MET A 57 -8.06 0.68 -18.67
CA MET A 57 -7.04 -0.34 -18.59
C MET A 57 -5.64 0.26 -18.67
N VAL A 58 -5.40 1.19 -19.59
CA VAL A 58 -4.09 1.85 -19.76
C VAL A 58 -3.75 2.73 -18.56
N LEU A 59 -4.67 3.63 -18.16
CA LEU A 59 -4.37 4.68 -17.18
C LEU A 59 -4.31 4.17 -15.75
N PHE A 60 -5.13 3.18 -15.40
CA PHE A 60 -5.27 2.72 -14.02
C PHE A 60 -4.72 1.31 -13.82
N ILE A 61 -5.12 0.36 -14.63
CA ILE A 61 -4.80 -1.05 -14.38
C ILE A 61 -3.34 -1.37 -14.73
N ALA A 62 -2.82 -0.88 -15.85
CA ALA A 62 -1.45 -1.15 -16.25
C ALA A 62 -0.41 -0.67 -15.22
N PRO A 63 -0.40 0.58 -14.72
CA PRO A 63 0.55 1.00 -13.70
C PRO A 63 0.36 0.29 -12.36
N LEU A 64 -0.88 -0.06 -11.98
CA LEU A 64 -1.15 -0.80 -10.74
C LEU A 64 -0.58 -2.22 -10.79
N LEU A 65 -0.86 -2.97 -11.86
CA LEU A 65 -0.34 -4.32 -12.05
C LEU A 65 1.19 -4.35 -12.19
N TYR A 66 1.77 -3.32 -12.82
CA TYR A 66 3.21 -3.15 -12.89
C TYR A 66 3.84 -3.02 -11.49
N LEU A 67 3.27 -2.15 -10.66
CA LEU A 67 3.72 -1.96 -9.28
C LEU A 67 3.56 -3.23 -8.45
N GLU A 68 2.42 -3.90 -8.54
CA GLU A 68 2.18 -5.16 -7.83
C GLU A 68 3.17 -6.24 -8.23
N ALA A 69 3.44 -6.39 -9.53
CA ALA A 69 4.43 -7.32 -10.04
C ALA A 69 5.85 -6.99 -9.56
N HIS A 70 6.14 -5.69 -9.43
CA HIS A 70 7.43 -5.22 -8.95
C HIS A 70 7.62 -5.46 -7.44
N GLU A 71 6.59 -5.19 -6.62
CA GLU A 71 6.64 -5.29 -5.16
C GLU A 71 6.54 -6.73 -4.63
N ILE A 72 6.17 -7.69 -5.48
CA ILE A 72 6.02 -9.08 -5.05
C ILE A 72 7.38 -9.68 -4.66
N ASP A 73 7.43 -10.41 -3.53
CA ASP A 73 8.63 -11.18 -3.19
C ASP A 73 8.80 -12.35 -4.19
N LYS A 74 9.76 -12.16 -5.10
CA LYS A 74 10.06 -13.13 -6.17
C LYS A 74 10.48 -14.51 -5.63
N THR A 75 11.14 -14.53 -4.46
CA THR A 75 11.56 -15.78 -3.81
C THR A 75 10.37 -16.57 -3.29
N GLU A 76 9.45 -15.91 -2.62
CA GLU A 76 8.22 -16.54 -2.13
C GLU A 76 7.25 -16.89 -3.27
N LEU A 77 7.18 -16.02 -4.32
CA LEU A 77 6.41 -16.32 -5.54
C LEU A 77 6.91 -17.60 -6.23
N LEU A 78 8.22 -17.76 -6.42
CA LEU A 78 8.81 -18.97 -7.02
C LEU A 78 8.55 -20.24 -6.18
N LYS A 79 8.57 -20.13 -4.86
CA LYS A 79 8.22 -21.26 -3.97
C LYS A 79 6.74 -21.64 -4.08
N SER A 80 5.87 -20.69 -4.35
CA SER A 80 4.41 -20.87 -4.43
C SER A 80 3.87 -20.90 -5.87
N VAL A 81 4.72 -20.75 -6.89
CA VAL A 81 4.33 -20.58 -8.30
C VAL A 81 3.35 -21.65 -8.81
N LYS A 82 3.54 -22.90 -8.43
CA LYS A 82 2.62 -24.00 -8.83
C LYS A 82 1.22 -23.80 -8.29
N LEU A 83 1.09 -23.31 -7.06
CA LEU A 83 -0.20 -23.03 -6.44
C LEU A 83 -0.82 -21.76 -7.04
N SER A 84 -0.05 -20.68 -7.16
CA SER A 84 -0.50 -19.42 -7.74
C SER A 84 -0.94 -19.60 -9.19
N LEU A 85 -0.17 -20.30 -10.02
CA LEU A 85 -0.51 -20.57 -11.42
C LEU A 85 -1.74 -21.51 -11.55
N SER A 86 -1.87 -22.51 -10.67
CA SER A 86 -3.06 -23.37 -10.62
C SER A 86 -4.32 -22.59 -10.25
N LEU A 87 -4.22 -21.65 -9.31
CA LEU A 87 -5.32 -20.75 -8.95
C LEU A 87 -5.60 -19.75 -10.08
N ALA A 88 -4.60 -19.21 -10.70
CA ALA A 88 -4.72 -18.18 -11.74
C ALA A 88 -5.34 -18.72 -13.04
N ILE A 89 -4.97 -19.89 -13.48
CA ILE A 89 -5.44 -20.48 -14.75
C ILE A 89 -6.53 -21.54 -14.48
N GLY A 90 -6.20 -22.53 -13.64
CA GLY A 90 -7.10 -23.67 -13.41
C GLY A 90 -8.41 -23.26 -12.74
N LEU A 91 -8.33 -22.51 -11.66
CA LEU A 91 -9.53 -22.00 -10.97
C LEU A 91 -10.28 -21.00 -11.83
N ALA A 92 -9.60 -20.10 -12.59
CA ALA A 92 -10.27 -19.14 -13.46
C ALA A 92 -11.13 -19.86 -14.53
N ILE A 93 -10.58 -20.85 -15.22
CA ILE A 93 -11.32 -21.65 -16.20
C ILE A 93 -12.46 -22.42 -15.51
N ALA A 94 -12.19 -23.07 -14.37
CA ALA A 94 -13.23 -23.81 -13.65
C ALA A 94 -14.38 -22.88 -13.18
N THR A 95 -14.05 -21.68 -12.73
CA THR A 95 -15.04 -20.66 -12.32
C THR A 95 -15.83 -20.16 -13.52
N MET A 96 -15.17 -19.86 -14.64
CA MET A 96 -15.82 -19.47 -15.90
C MET A 96 -16.88 -20.49 -16.32
N VAL A 97 -16.51 -21.76 -16.36
CA VAL A 97 -17.41 -22.85 -16.75
C VAL A 97 -18.55 -23.03 -15.73
N ALA A 98 -18.22 -23.09 -14.45
CA ALA A 98 -19.21 -23.32 -13.39
C ALA A 98 -20.23 -22.17 -13.30
N VAL A 99 -19.79 -20.91 -13.37
CA VAL A 99 -20.67 -19.72 -13.36
C VAL A 99 -21.49 -19.68 -14.64
N GLY A 100 -20.87 -19.92 -15.80
CA GLY A 100 -21.57 -19.91 -17.09
C GLY A 100 -22.74 -20.90 -17.11
N PHE A 101 -22.52 -22.16 -16.74
CA PHE A 101 -23.58 -23.17 -16.68
C PHE A 101 -24.58 -22.88 -15.57
N ALA A 102 -24.16 -22.46 -14.39
CA ALA A 102 -25.06 -22.15 -13.28
C ALA A 102 -26.01 -20.98 -13.63
N LEU A 103 -25.49 -19.91 -14.21
CA LEU A 103 -26.28 -18.75 -14.59
C LEU A 103 -27.25 -19.08 -15.74
N HIS A 104 -26.77 -19.77 -16.77
CA HIS A 104 -27.64 -20.18 -17.90
C HIS A 104 -28.75 -21.12 -17.45
N THR A 105 -28.53 -22.01 -16.46
CA THR A 105 -29.60 -22.87 -15.92
C THR A 105 -30.59 -22.11 -15.06
N VAL A 106 -30.18 -21.10 -14.31
CA VAL A 106 -31.06 -20.24 -13.49
C VAL A 106 -31.83 -19.25 -14.37
N TRP A 107 -31.18 -18.74 -15.39
CA TRP A 107 -31.76 -17.75 -16.30
C TRP A 107 -31.45 -18.10 -17.76
N PRO A 108 -32.29 -18.98 -18.39
CA PRO A 108 -32.06 -19.46 -19.76
C PRO A 108 -32.11 -18.37 -20.86
N ALA A 109 -32.70 -17.21 -20.57
CA ALA A 109 -32.67 -16.06 -21.48
C ALA A 109 -31.27 -15.47 -21.70
N ILE A 110 -30.34 -15.70 -20.76
CA ILE A 110 -28.94 -15.33 -20.92
C ILE A 110 -28.21 -16.41 -21.74
N PRO A 111 -27.67 -16.07 -22.93
CA PRO A 111 -26.92 -17.02 -23.75
C PRO A 111 -25.72 -17.59 -23.00
N LEU A 112 -25.41 -18.87 -23.20
CA LEU A 112 -24.33 -19.55 -22.53
C LEU A 112 -22.98 -18.81 -22.71
N ALA A 113 -22.69 -18.31 -23.92
CA ALA A 113 -21.45 -17.56 -24.17
C ALA A 113 -21.36 -16.27 -23.34
N ALA A 114 -22.48 -15.54 -23.21
CA ALA A 114 -22.54 -14.34 -22.37
C ALA A 114 -22.40 -14.67 -20.86
N ALA A 115 -23.03 -15.78 -20.43
CA ALA A 115 -22.86 -16.29 -19.07
C ALA A 115 -21.42 -16.76 -18.77
N LEU A 116 -20.74 -17.38 -19.75
CA LEU A 116 -19.33 -17.72 -19.67
C LEU A 116 -18.44 -16.47 -19.59
N ALA A 117 -18.79 -15.41 -20.32
CA ALA A 117 -18.08 -14.12 -20.24
C ALA A 117 -18.17 -13.54 -18.82
N LEU A 118 -19.34 -13.53 -18.20
CA LEU A 118 -19.49 -13.14 -16.79
C LEU A 118 -18.61 -14.01 -15.88
N GLY A 119 -18.62 -15.33 -16.07
CA GLY A 119 -17.80 -16.26 -15.30
C GLY A 119 -16.30 -15.98 -15.44
N ALA A 120 -15.83 -15.63 -16.64
CA ALA A 120 -14.44 -15.24 -16.90
C ALA A 120 -14.11 -13.90 -16.23
N ALA A 121 -14.99 -12.90 -16.36
CA ALA A 121 -14.84 -11.60 -15.70
C ALA A 121 -14.80 -11.69 -14.16
N LEU A 122 -15.43 -12.71 -13.59
CA LEU A 122 -15.36 -13.02 -12.16
C LEU A 122 -14.15 -13.89 -11.77
N GLY A 123 -13.28 -14.26 -12.72
CA GLY A 123 -11.99 -14.92 -12.47
C GLY A 123 -11.04 -14.04 -11.65
N PRO A 124 -10.74 -12.81 -12.09
CA PRO A 124 -9.88 -11.87 -11.40
C PRO A 124 -10.21 -11.68 -9.92
N THR A 125 -9.16 -11.45 -9.10
CA THR A 125 -9.29 -11.12 -7.67
C THR A 125 -8.59 -9.81 -7.38
N ASP A 126 -9.10 -9.02 -6.45
CA ASP A 126 -8.60 -7.68 -6.16
C ASP A 126 -7.46 -7.73 -5.12
N ALA A 127 -6.21 -7.62 -5.60
CA ALA A 127 -5.02 -7.62 -4.75
C ALA A 127 -4.98 -6.42 -3.78
N VAL A 128 -5.60 -5.29 -4.15
CA VAL A 128 -5.65 -4.09 -3.30
C VAL A 128 -6.60 -4.31 -2.14
N ALA A 129 -7.77 -4.86 -2.41
CA ALA A 129 -8.70 -5.26 -1.37
C ALA A 129 -8.04 -6.30 -0.44
N VAL A 130 -7.34 -7.30 -0.98
CA VAL A 130 -6.56 -8.29 -0.21
C VAL A 130 -5.52 -7.61 0.68
N SER A 131 -4.77 -6.65 0.15
CA SER A 131 -3.71 -5.95 0.89
C SER A 131 -4.26 -5.07 2.01
N SER A 132 -5.41 -4.43 1.80
CA SER A 132 -6.09 -3.63 2.82
C SER A 132 -6.67 -4.51 3.93
N LEU A 133 -7.36 -5.58 3.57
CA LEU A 133 -7.94 -6.56 4.49
C LEU A 133 -6.87 -7.36 5.25
N GLY A 134 -5.73 -7.65 4.63
CA GLY A 134 -4.62 -8.38 5.23
C GLY A 134 -3.95 -7.65 6.40
N LYS A 135 -4.15 -6.33 6.52
CA LYS A 135 -3.69 -5.54 7.69
C LYS A 135 -4.60 -5.73 8.91
N GLU A 136 -5.89 -5.96 8.68
CA GLU A 136 -6.91 -6.15 9.72
C GLU A 136 -7.07 -7.63 10.10
N ALA A 137 -7.01 -8.52 9.10
CA ALA A 137 -6.98 -9.95 9.29
C ALA A 137 -5.52 -10.42 9.38
N ALA A 138 -5.14 -11.12 10.44
CA ALA A 138 -3.78 -11.61 10.64
C ALA A 138 -3.38 -12.71 9.64
N LEU A 139 -3.29 -12.37 8.35
CA LEU A 139 -2.83 -13.28 7.31
C LEU A 139 -1.34 -13.60 7.50
N THR A 140 -0.98 -14.85 7.25
CA THR A 140 0.44 -15.25 7.22
C THR A 140 1.11 -14.71 5.96
N GLU A 141 2.42 -14.46 6.01
CA GLU A 141 3.20 -14.00 4.84
C GLU A 141 2.99 -14.91 3.62
N ARG A 142 2.95 -16.24 3.85
CA ARG A 142 2.66 -17.20 2.79
C ARG A 142 1.27 -17.04 2.19
N GLN A 143 0.23 -16.81 3.00
CA GLN A 143 -1.13 -16.59 2.49
C GLN A 143 -1.19 -15.30 1.66
N THR A 144 -0.59 -14.24 2.16
CA THR A 144 -0.52 -12.95 1.44
C THR A 144 0.24 -13.10 0.12
N SER A 145 1.38 -13.79 0.11
CA SER A 145 2.16 -14.03 -1.11
C SER A 145 1.39 -14.87 -2.15
N VAL A 146 0.69 -15.92 -1.71
CA VAL A 146 -0.14 -16.73 -2.62
C VAL A 146 -1.30 -15.94 -3.18
N LEU A 147 -2.01 -15.17 -2.36
CA LEU A 147 -3.15 -14.35 -2.80
C LEU A 147 -2.70 -13.23 -3.76
N LYS A 148 -1.58 -12.56 -3.49
CA LYS A 148 -1.00 -11.57 -4.40
C LYS A 148 -0.52 -12.21 -5.72
N GLY A 149 0.17 -13.35 -5.61
CA GLY A 149 0.64 -14.06 -6.80
C GLY A 149 -0.50 -14.64 -7.64
N GLU A 150 -1.60 -15.04 -7.01
CA GLU A 150 -2.81 -15.45 -7.71
C GLU A 150 -3.41 -14.26 -8.47
N SER A 151 -3.66 -13.12 -7.79
CA SER A 151 -4.26 -11.94 -8.38
C SER A 151 -3.48 -11.48 -9.62
N LEU A 152 -2.15 -11.46 -9.54
CA LEU A 152 -1.28 -11.02 -10.63
C LEU A 152 -1.48 -11.83 -11.93
N PHE A 153 -1.71 -13.14 -11.82
CA PHE A 153 -1.84 -14.01 -12.99
C PHE A 153 -3.30 -14.26 -13.40
N ASN A 154 -4.24 -14.26 -12.43
CA ASN A 154 -5.64 -14.52 -12.76
C ASN A 154 -6.32 -13.35 -13.47
N ASP A 155 -5.84 -12.12 -13.27
CA ASP A 155 -6.32 -10.95 -13.97
C ASP A 155 -6.13 -11.12 -15.49
N ALA A 156 -4.93 -11.52 -15.90
CA ALA A 156 -4.64 -11.81 -17.29
C ALA A 156 -5.47 -12.98 -17.83
N SER A 157 -5.59 -14.08 -17.06
CA SER A 157 -6.37 -15.25 -17.49
C SER A 157 -7.86 -14.92 -17.62
N GLY A 158 -8.40 -14.11 -16.70
CA GLY A 158 -9.79 -13.66 -16.71
C GLY A 158 -10.11 -12.77 -17.90
N ILE A 159 -9.23 -11.80 -18.20
CA ILE A 159 -9.37 -10.89 -19.33
C ILE A 159 -9.40 -11.66 -20.65
N VAL A 160 -8.41 -12.54 -20.84
CA VAL A 160 -8.35 -13.32 -22.08
C VAL A 160 -9.54 -14.27 -22.18
N GLY A 161 -9.93 -14.98 -21.11
CA GLY A 161 -11.14 -15.81 -21.08
C GLY A 161 -12.41 -15.03 -21.39
N PHE A 162 -12.52 -13.81 -20.88
CA PHE A 162 -13.63 -12.91 -21.14
C PHE A 162 -13.69 -12.50 -22.63
N GLN A 163 -12.58 -12.07 -23.22
CA GLN A 163 -12.50 -11.70 -24.63
C GLN A 163 -12.96 -12.84 -25.54
N PHE A 164 -12.58 -14.08 -25.23
CA PHE A 164 -13.04 -15.25 -25.96
C PHE A 164 -14.54 -15.49 -25.86
N ALA A 165 -15.06 -15.43 -24.64
CA ALA A 165 -16.47 -15.66 -24.42
C ALA A 165 -17.32 -14.56 -25.09
N ILE A 166 -16.86 -13.31 -25.08
CA ILE A 166 -17.53 -12.20 -25.78
C ILE A 166 -17.43 -12.37 -27.31
N ALA A 167 -16.27 -12.75 -27.84
CA ALA A 167 -16.12 -13.00 -29.28
C ALA A 167 -17.09 -14.11 -29.74
N ALA A 168 -17.22 -15.19 -28.98
CA ALA A 168 -18.17 -16.25 -29.24
C ALA A 168 -19.63 -15.78 -29.09
N ALA A 169 -19.94 -14.91 -28.13
CA ALA A 169 -21.28 -14.35 -27.96
C ALA A 169 -21.67 -13.43 -29.14
N VAL A 170 -20.73 -12.64 -29.64
CA VAL A 170 -20.95 -11.67 -30.72
C VAL A 170 -21.04 -12.35 -32.09
N SER A 171 -20.17 -13.33 -32.37
CA SER A 171 -20.12 -14.05 -33.66
C SER A 171 -21.18 -15.14 -33.78
N GLY A 172 -21.68 -15.65 -32.66
CA GLY A 172 -22.57 -16.81 -32.62
C GLY A 172 -21.93 -18.15 -32.95
N VAL A 173 -20.61 -18.15 -33.24
CA VAL A 173 -19.82 -19.36 -33.59
C VAL A 173 -18.70 -19.53 -32.55
N PHE A 174 -18.59 -20.71 -31.99
CA PHE A 174 -17.57 -21.06 -31.02
C PHE A 174 -16.52 -21.99 -31.68
N GLU A 175 -15.54 -21.40 -32.34
CA GLU A 175 -14.39 -22.16 -32.89
C GLU A 175 -13.32 -22.38 -31.82
N VAL A 176 -13.45 -23.49 -31.09
CA VAL A 176 -12.58 -23.81 -29.94
C VAL A 176 -11.09 -23.84 -30.35
N GLY A 177 -10.78 -24.34 -31.56
CA GLY A 177 -9.39 -24.51 -32.00
C GLY A 177 -8.68 -23.18 -32.30
N GLU A 178 -9.32 -22.33 -33.06
CA GLU A 178 -8.76 -21.02 -33.45
C GLU A 178 -8.69 -20.08 -32.23
N SER A 179 -9.76 -20.09 -31.45
CA SER A 179 -9.84 -19.38 -30.18
C SER A 179 -8.73 -19.78 -29.21
N ALA A 180 -8.50 -21.09 -29.00
CA ALA A 180 -7.43 -21.57 -28.12
C ALA A 180 -6.03 -21.17 -28.63
N ALA A 181 -5.81 -21.21 -29.95
CA ALA A 181 -4.53 -20.77 -30.53
C ALA A 181 -4.29 -19.27 -30.29
N GLN A 182 -5.30 -18.44 -30.54
CA GLN A 182 -5.20 -17.00 -30.29
C GLN A 182 -5.00 -16.68 -28.80
N PHE A 183 -5.64 -17.44 -27.88
CA PHE A 183 -5.37 -17.35 -26.44
C PHE A 183 -3.90 -17.58 -26.15
N VAL A 184 -3.33 -18.69 -26.63
CA VAL A 184 -1.92 -19.04 -26.39
C VAL A 184 -0.99 -17.95 -26.94
N ILE A 185 -1.26 -17.46 -28.15
CA ILE A 185 -0.45 -16.41 -28.79
C ILE A 185 -0.55 -15.11 -27.98
N SER A 186 -1.74 -14.65 -27.62
CA SER A 186 -1.93 -13.42 -26.86
C SER A 186 -1.31 -13.53 -25.47
N PHE A 187 -1.54 -14.62 -24.77
CA PHE A 187 -1.06 -14.84 -23.40
C PHE A 187 0.48 -14.96 -23.35
N PHE A 188 1.05 -15.93 -24.05
CA PHE A 188 2.50 -16.14 -24.04
C PHE A 188 3.26 -15.07 -24.84
N GLY A 189 2.67 -14.56 -25.92
CA GLY A 189 3.23 -13.44 -26.67
C GLY A 189 3.36 -12.18 -25.82
N GLY A 190 2.33 -11.83 -25.05
CA GLY A 190 2.37 -10.72 -24.10
C GLY A 190 3.46 -10.88 -23.05
N ALA A 191 3.54 -12.07 -22.43
CA ALA A 191 4.57 -12.37 -21.45
C ALA A 191 5.99 -12.26 -22.06
N ILE A 192 6.23 -12.84 -23.23
CA ILE A 192 7.53 -12.77 -23.92
C ILE A 192 7.86 -11.33 -24.30
N PHE A 193 6.90 -10.58 -24.84
CA PHE A 193 7.09 -9.17 -25.17
C PHE A 193 7.51 -8.37 -23.94
N GLY A 194 6.81 -8.54 -22.82
CA GLY A 194 7.13 -7.88 -21.54
C GLY A 194 8.51 -8.25 -21.01
N LEU A 195 8.90 -9.55 -21.10
CA LEU A 195 10.23 -10.00 -20.73
C LEU A 195 11.32 -9.35 -21.58
N VAL A 196 11.14 -9.30 -22.90
CA VAL A 196 12.13 -8.73 -23.85
C VAL A 196 12.25 -7.22 -23.63
N VAL A 197 11.13 -6.49 -23.71
CA VAL A 197 11.13 -5.03 -23.58
C VAL A 197 11.52 -4.60 -22.16
N GLY A 198 11.07 -5.35 -21.13
CA GLY A 198 11.47 -5.13 -19.75
C GLY A 198 12.97 -5.29 -19.53
N THR A 199 13.57 -6.35 -20.09
CA THR A 199 15.03 -6.55 -20.04
C THR A 199 15.77 -5.44 -20.77
N MET A 200 15.30 -5.03 -21.96
CA MET A 200 15.88 -3.90 -22.69
C MET A 200 15.79 -2.59 -21.89
N ALA A 201 14.67 -2.34 -21.23
CA ALA A 201 14.50 -1.17 -20.37
C ALA A 201 15.46 -1.21 -19.17
N ASP A 202 15.63 -2.36 -18.52
CA ASP A 202 16.55 -2.52 -17.39
C ASP A 202 18.00 -2.25 -17.82
N LEU A 203 18.43 -2.81 -18.97
CA LEU A 203 19.75 -2.55 -19.56
C LEU A 203 19.93 -1.07 -19.95
N LEU A 204 18.90 -0.43 -20.49
CA LEU A 204 18.92 1.01 -20.80
C LEU A 204 19.11 1.84 -19.53
N PHE A 205 18.37 1.54 -18.46
CA PHE A 205 18.49 2.23 -17.18
C PHE A 205 19.88 2.06 -16.57
N GLU A 206 20.45 0.86 -16.67
CA GLU A 206 21.82 0.59 -16.22
C GLU A 206 22.86 1.37 -17.04
N SER A 207 22.68 1.44 -18.36
CA SER A 207 23.55 2.19 -19.27
C SER A 207 23.51 3.70 -18.99
N LEU A 208 22.30 4.27 -18.83
CA LEU A 208 22.14 5.70 -18.50
C LEU A 208 22.77 6.03 -17.14
N ARG A 209 22.69 5.10 -16.19
CA ARG A 209 23.32 5.21 -14.88
C ARG A 209 24.84 5.21 -14.99
N SER A 210 25.42 4.27 -15.73
CA SER A 210 26.88 4.15 -15.91
C SER A 210 27.48 5.39 -16.57
N LEU A 211 26.73 6.04 -17.46
CA LEU A 211 27.10 7.31 -18.11
C LEU A 211 26.91 8.54 -17.20
N GLY A 212 26.32 8.38 -16.01
CA GLY A 212 26.06 9.50 -15.09
C GLY A 212 24.93 10.45 -15.50
N TRP A 213 24.12 10.07 -16.51
CA TRP A 213 23.01 10.89 -17.03
C TRP A 213 21.71 10.72 -16.21
N GLU A 214 21.68 9.76 -15.29
CA GLU A 214 20.53 9.49 -14.44
C GLU A 214 20.44 10.51 -13.31
N THR A 215 19.32 11.26 -13.29
CA THR A 215 18.88 12.05 -12.12
C THR A 215 17.75 11.34 -11.41
N THR A 216 17.52 11.64 -10.11
CA THR A 216 16.36 11.09 -9.37
C THR A 216 15.04 11.33 -10.10
N THR A 217 14.86 12.52 -10.66
CA THR A 217 13.63 12.89 -11.38
C THR A 217 13.48 12.13 -12.70
N SER A 218 14.54 12.08 -13.54
CA SER A 218 14.47 11.37 -14.82
C SER A 218 14.20 9.88 -14.63
N ARG A 219 14.78 9.28 -13.61
CA ARG A 219 14.55 7.89 -13.26
C ARG A 219 13.08 7.63 -12.89
N ILE A 220 12.53 8.39 -11.95
CA ILE A 220 11.15 8.21 -11.51
C ILE A 220 10.18 8.41 -12.67
N LEU A 221 10.43 9.39 -13.54
CA LEU A 221 9.62 9.57 -14.75
C LEU A 221 9.68 8.35 -15.67
N MET A 222 10.88 7.78 -15.92
CA MET A 222 11.00 6.55 -16.72
C MET A 222 10.26 5.38 -16.08
N GLU A 223 10.38 5.20 -14.75
CA GLU A 223 9.63 4.18 -14.00
C GLU A 223 8.12 4.34 -14.17
N LEU A 224 7.59 5.57 -14.10
CA LEU A 224 6.17 5.85 -14.22
C LEU A 224 5.62 5.69 -15.66
N PHE A 225 6.44 6.01 -16.69
CA PHE A 225 6.01 5.89 -18.07
C PHE A 225 6.12 4.48 -18.64
N LEU A 226 6.98 3.66 -18.07
CA LEU A 226 7.28 2.32 -18.59
C LEU A 226 6.04 1.40 -18.70
N PRO A 227 5.12 1.32 -17.72
CA PRO A 227 3.93 0.48 -17.84
C PRO A 227 3.04 0.89 -19.03
N PHE A 228 2.95 2.19 -19.36
CA PHE A 228 2.18 2.66 -20.52
C PHE A 228 2.83 2.22 -21.84
N ILE A 229 4.15 2.35 -21.95
CA ILE A 229 4.90 1.93 -23.15
C ILE A 229 4.76 0.43 -23.36
N LEU A 230 4.85 -0.36 -22.27
CA LEU A 230 4.73 -1.81 -22.32
C LEU A 230 3.32 -2.24 -22.75
N TYR A 231 2.28 -1.62 -22.19
CA TYR A 231 0.90 -1.93 -22.52
C TYR A 231 0.59 -1.59 -23.97
N LEU A 232 0.80 -0.34 -24.36
CA LEU A 232 0.51 0.14 -25.72
C LEU A 232 1.37 -0.56 -26.79
N GLY A 233 2.63 -0.83 -26.48
CA GLY A 233 3.52 -1.57 -27.40
C GLY A 233 3.08 -3.02 -27.62
N ALA A 234 2.59 -3.70 -26.58
CA ALA A 234 2.07 -5.06 -26.69
C ALA A 234 0.76 -5.10 -27.51
N GLU A 235 -0.16 -4.17 -27.22
CA GLU A 235 -1.41 -4.05 -28.00
C GLU A 235 -1.16 -3.76 -29.48
N ALA A 236 -0.15 -2.94 -29.80
CA ALA A 236 0.24 -2.63 -31.16
C ALA A 236 0.74 -3.86 -31.97
N VAL A 237 1.26 -4.88 -31.29
CA VAL A 237 1.66 -6.18 -31.88
C VAL A 237 0.63 -7.29 -31.65
N HIS A 238 -0.58 -6.93 -31.23
CA HIS A 238 -1.71 -7.84 -31.01
C HIS A 238 -1.45 -8.95 -29.96
N VAL A 239 -0.70 -8.62 -28.91
CA VAL A 239 -0.50 -9.50 -27.75
C VAL A 239 -0.97 -8.80 -26.47
N SER A 240 -1.15 -9.57 -25.38
CA SER A 240 -1.72 -9.03 -24.14
C SER A 240 -0.86 -7.93 -23.51
N GLY A 241 -1.37 -6.69 -23.48
CA GLY A 241 -0.75 -5.55 -22.82
C GLY A 241 -0.59 -5.78 -21.31
N ILE A 242 -1.57 -6.39 -20.67
CA ILE A 242 -1.55 -6.70 -19.23
C ILE A 242 -0.43 -7.67 -18.88
N LEU A 243 -0.31 -8.78 -19.62
CA LEU A 243 0.78 -9.74 -19.38
C LEU A 243 2.16 -9.18 -19.67
N SER A 244 2.25 -8.29 -20.66
CA SER A 244 3.48 -7.56 -20.95
C SER A 244 3.93 -6.72 -19.74
N VAL A 245 3.02 -5.95 -19.17
CA VAL A 245 3.27 -5.10 -17.99
C VAL A 245 3.66 -5.92 -16.77
N VAL A 246 2.95 -7.01 -16.52
CA VAL A 246 3.23 -7.93 -15.39
C VAL A 246 4.60 -8.59 -15.55
N ALA A 247 4.89 -9.13 -16.73
CA ALA A 247 6.15 -9.82 -17.00
C ALA A 247 7.35 -8.88 -16.86
N ALA A 248 7.23 -7.65 -17.35
CA ALA A 248 8.26 -6.63 -17.19
C ALA A 248 8.44 -6.21 -15.72
N GLY A 249 7.34 -6.00 -14.96
CA GLY A 249 7.39 -5.67 -13.55
C GLY A 249 8.08 -6.73 -12.69
N LEU A 250 7.96 -8.00 -13.07
CA LEU A 250 8.64 -9.10 -12.39
C LEU A 250 10.17 -9.10 -12.62
N ILE A 251 10.66 -8.57 -13.73
CA ILE A 251 12.09 -8.61 -14.08
C ILE A 251 12.82 -7.35 -13.63
N ILE A 252 12.22 -6.19 -13.86
CA ILE A 252 12.87 -4.91 -13.64
C ILE A 252 13.15 -4.71 -12.14
N ARG A 253 14.38 -4.27 -11.85
CA ARG A 253 14.84 -4.00 -10.48
C ARG A 253 15.04 -2.50 -10.31
N PHE A 254 14.11 -1.86 -9.61
CA PHE A 254 14.30 -0.46 -9.24
C PHE A 254 15.17 -0.29 -8.00
N ASP A 255 15.17 -1.27 -7.11
CA ASP A 255 15.98 -1.21 -5.90
C ASP A 255 17.46 -1.27 -6.24
N ARG A 256 18.16 -0.19 -5.94
CA ARG A 256 19.61 -0.14 -6.07
C ARG A 256 20.25 -0.99 -4.99
N THR A 257 20.96 -2.01 -5.40
CA THR A 257 21.94 -2.68 -4.55
C THR A 257 23.21 -1.83 -4.52
N GLY A 258 23.38 -1.03 -3.47
CA GLY A 258 24.58 -0.19 -3.31
C GLY A 258 24.53 0.59 -2.00
N ILE A 259 25.72 0.83 -1.42
CA ILE A 259 25.87 1.60 -0.18
C ILE A 259 26.20 3.04 -0.55
N GLY A 260 25.21 3.94 -0.45
CA GLY A 260 25.46 5.36 -0.67
C GLY A 260 24.23 6.23 -0.36
N PRO A 261 24.41 7.47 0.10
CA PRO A 261 23.32 8.36 0.48
C PRO A 261 22.40 8.72 -0.70
N ASN A 262 22.94 8.80 -1.92
CA ASN A 262 22.16 9.09 -3.13
C ASN A 262 21.25 7.92 -3.52
N VAL A 263 21.71 6.68 -3.34
CA VAL A 263 20.93 5.47 -3.61
C VAL A 263 19.74 5.38 -2.66
N ALA A 264 20.01 5.51 -1.37
CA ALA A 264 18.95 5.50 -0.34
C ALA A 264 17.91 6.61 -0.56
N ARG A 265 18.37 7.82 -0.90
CA ARG A 265 17.48 8.96 -1.21
C ARG A 265 16.59 8.66 -2.42
N THR A 266 17.15 8.15 -3.51
CA THR A 266 16.37 7.85 -4.72
C THR A 266 15.34 6.76 -4.46
N ASN A 267 15.69 5.69 -3.74
CA ASN A 267 14.75 4.62 -3.40
C ASN A 267 13.61 5.11 -2.49
N ILE A 268 13.91 5.98 -1.50
CA ILE A 268 12.89 6.59 -0.63
C ILE A 268 11.94 7.48 -1.45
N VAL A 269 12.46 8.30 -2.37
CA VAL A 269 11.63 9.20 -3.18
C VAL A 269 10.78 8.38 -4.16
N SER A 270 11.35 7.39 -4.86
CA SER A 270 10.61 6.50 -5.77
C SER A 270 9.48 5.78 -5.03
N SER A 271 9.77 5.12 -3.91
CA SER A 271 8.77 4.44 -3.08
C SER A 271 7.67 5.39 -2.58
N SER A 272 8.03 6.64 -2.25
CA SER A 272 7.04 7.65 -1.82
C SER A 272 6.12 8.08 -2.96
N VAL A 273 6.66 8.30 -4.16
CA VAL A 273 5.90 8.66 -5.36
C VAL A 273 4.96 7.52 -5.76
N TRP A 274 5.46 6.30 -5.83
CA TRP A 274 4.65 5.11 -6.12
C TRP A 274 3.56 4.87 -5.07
N GLY A 275 3.87 5.09 -3.78
CA GLY A 275 2.89 4.97 -2.70
C GLY A 275 1.72 5.96 -2.83
N VAL A 276 2.00 7.22 -3.19
CA VAL A 276 0.97 8.23 -3.44
C VAL A 276 0.17 7.91 -4.70
N LEU A 277 0.86 7.53 -5.79
CA LEU A 277 0.24 7.20 -7.06
C LEU A 277 -0.68 5.97 -6.92
N SER A 278 -0.18 4.89 -6.34
CA SER A 278 -0.95 3.67 -6.10
C SER A 278 -2.21 3.94 -5.26
N PHE A 279 -2.06 4.69 -4.16
CA PHE A 279 -3.22 5.07 -3.34
C PHE A 279 -4.24 5.89 -4.13
N SER A 280 -3.79 6.83 -4.96
CA SER A 280 -4.65 7.69 -5.78
C SER A 280 -5.33 6.91 -6.89
N LEU A 281 -4.59 6.07 -7.62
CA LEU A 281 -5.15 5.24 -8.69
C LEU A 281 -6.18 4.25 -8.14
N ASN A 282 -5.83 3.50 -7.09
CA ASN A 282 -6.76 2.57 -6.45
C ASN A 282 -7.99 3.26 -5.92
N GLY A 283 -7.82 4.41 -5.24
CA GLY A 283 -8.94 5.20 -4.74
C GLY A 283 -9.84 5.70 -5.85
N THR A 284 -9.28 6.17 -6.95
CA THR A 284 -10.02 6.59 -8.15
C THR A 284 -10.83 5.44 -8.73
N VAL A 285 -10.20 4.28 -8.88
CA VAL A 285 -10.85 3.08 -9.43
C VAL A 285 -12.03 2.63 -8.56
N PHE A 286 -11.89 2.59 -7.23
CA PHE A 286 -13.00 2.21 -6.35
C PHE A 286 -14.10 3.27 -6.27
N ILE A 287 -13.78 4.56 -6.37
CA ILE A 287 -14.77 5.63 -6.43
C ILE A 287 -15.53 5.56 -7.76
N LEU A 288 -14.84 5.38 -8.89
CA LEU A 288 -15.47 5.18 -10.19
C LEU A 288 -16.39 3.94 -10.19
N LEU A 289 -15.92 2.83 -9.60
CA LEU A 289 -16.75 1.64 -9.39
C LEU A 289 -18.03 2.00 -8.63
N GLY A 290 -17.89 2.74 -7.52
CA GLY A 290 -19.04 3.19 -6.74
C GLY A 290 -19.97 4.12 -7.50
N MET A 291 -19.45 5.01 -8.35
CA MET A 291 -20.26 5.93 -9.17
C MET A 291 -21.01 5.22 -10.27
N LEU A 292 -20.41 4.22 -10.91
CA LEU A 292 -21.00 3.50 -12.02
C LEU A 292 -22.02 2.45 -11.58
N LEU A 293 -21.83 1.88 -10.38
CA LEU A 293 -22.63 0.78 -9.88
C LEU A 293 -24.13 1.13 -9.73
N PRO A 294 -24.55 2.25 -9.12
CA PRO A 294 -25.97 2.61 -9.01
C PRO A 294 -26.63 2.80 -10.36
N ASN A 295 -25.98 3.45 -11.31
CA ASN A 295 -26.53 3.69 -12.65
C ASN A 295 -26.69 2.38 -13.45
N ALA A 296 -25.69 1.48 -13.37
CA ALA A 296 -25.77 0.17 -13.99
C ALA A 296 -26.86 -0.70 -13.35
N MET A 297 -27.09 -0.56 -12.05
CA MET A 297 -28.12 -1.32 -11.34
C MET A 297 -29.51 -0.76 -11.54
N SER A 298 -29.70 0.55 -11.65
CA SER A 298 -31.02 1.14 -11.84
C SER A 298 -31.65 0.77 -13.20
N ALA A 299 -30.84 0.69 -14.27
CA ALA A 299 -31.31 0.34 -15.60
C ALA A 299 -32.05 -1.02 -15.62
N SER A 300 -31.48 -2.06 -14.99
CA SER A 300 -32.09 -3.38 -14.91
C SER A 300 -33.16 -3.50 -13.81
N TRP A 301 -33.03 -2.70 -12.72
CA TRP A 301 -33.94 -2.75 -11.58
C TRP A 301 -35.31 -2.15 -11.92
N ASP A 302 -35.31 -1.09 -12.72
CA ASP A 302 -36.52 -0.35 -13.12
C ASP A 302 -37.19 -0.91 -14.39
N ASP A 303 -36.57 -1.92 -15.03
CA ASP A 303 -37.14 -2.57 -16.21
C ASP A 303 -38.34 -3.49 -15.82
N PRO A 304 -39.57 -3.18 -16.29
CA PRO A 304 -40.73 -3.97 -15.97
C PRO A 304 -40.74 -5.39 -16.56
N HIS A 305 -39.86 -5.68 -17.53
CA HIS A 305 -39.70 -6.99 -18.15
C HIS A 305 -38.76 -7.92 -17.40
N VAL A 306 -38.01 -7.39 -16.46
CA VAL A 306 -37.02 -8.11 -15.67
C VAL A 306 -37.51 -8.32 -14.23
N SER A 307 -37.48 -9.55 -13.76
CA SER A 307 -37.86 -9.85 -12.38
C SER A 307 -36.71 -9.50 -11.42
N ASN A 308 -36.92 -8.51 -10.54
CA ASN A 308 -35.95 -8.13 -9.51
C ASN A 308 -35.58 -9.31 -8.57
N GLN A 309 -36.54 -10.23 -8.34
CA GLN A 309 -36.27 -11.43 -7.56
C GLN A 309 -35.27 -12.35 -8.28
N LEU A 310 -35.42 -12.51 -9.61
CA LEU A 310 -34.52 -13.31 -10.42
C LEU A 310 -33.10 -12.71 -10.47
N LEU A 311 -32.99 -11.38 -10.55
CA LEU A 311 -31.70 -10.68 -10.44
C LEU A 311 -30.99 -10.97 -9.12
N LEU A 312 -31.69 -10.85 -7.99
CA LEU A 312 -31.13 -11.15 -6.66
C LEU A 312 -30.76 -12.63 -6.52
N VAL A 313 -31.59 -13.53 -7.01
CA VAL A 313 -31.27 -14.98 -7.01
C VAL A 313 -30.03 -15.25 -7.86
N ALA A 314 -29.93 -14.65 -9.05
CA ALA A 314 -28.76 -14.79 -9.92
C ALA A 314 -27.47 -14.30 -9.23
N ILE A 315 -27.50 -13.14 -8.56
CA ILE A 315 -26.35 -12.65 -7.77
C ILE A 315 -25.94 -13.67 -6.69
N LEU A 316 -26.91 -14.16 -5.91
CA LEU A 316 -26.63 -15.09 -4.82
C LEU A 316 -26.09 -16.43 -5.33
N VAL A 317 -26.67 -16.97 -6.41
CA VAL A 317 -26.20 -18.22 -7.03
C VAL A 317 -24.80 -18.04 -7.59
N VAL A 318 -24.54 -16.99 -8.36
CA VAL A 318 -23.23 -16.72 -8.95
C VAL A 318 -22.18 -16.51 -7.85
N ALA A 319 -22.49 -15.72 -6.82
CA ALA A 319 -21.59 -15.51 -5.69
C ALA A 319 -21.30 -16.83 -4.95
N ALA A 320 -22.32 -17.64 -4.70
CA ALA A 320 -22.16 -18.95 -4.07
C ALA A 320 -21.28 -19.89 -4.92
N VAL A 321 -21.52 -19.96 -6.24
CA VAL A 321 -20.71 -20.78 -7.16
C VAL A 321 -19.24 -20.33 -7.13
N VAL A 322 -18.98 -19.03 -7.23
CA VAL A 322 -17.61 -18.49 -7.18
C VAL A 322 -16.90 -18.87 -5.86
N ILE A 323 -17.58 -18.69 -4.72
CA ILE A 323 -17.02 -19.01 -3.40
C ILE A 323 -16.80 -20.50 -3.23
N VAL A 324 -17.77 -21.33 -3.62
CA VAL A 324 -17.70 -22.79 -3.50
C VAL A 324 -16.60 -23.35 -4.40
N MET A 325 -16.55 -22.93 -5.66
CA MET A 325 -15.49 -23.37 -6.59
C MET A 325 -14.11 -23.01 -6.07
N ARG A 326 -13.92 -21.80 -5.54
CA ARG A 326 -12.68 -21.34 -4.95
C ARG A 326 -12.32 -22.19 -3.72
N PHE A 327 -13.25 -22.42 -2.83
CA PHE A 327 -13.04 -23.25 -1.64
C PHE A 327 -12.65 -24.69 -1.98
N LEU A 328 -13.37 -25.30 -2.93
CA LEU A 328 -13.09 -26.66 -3.38
C LEU A 328 -11.70 -26.75 -4.03
N TRP A 329 -11.37 -25.80 -4.91
CA TRP A 329 -10.08 -25.79 -5.61
C TRP A 329 -8.91 -25.62 -4.63
N ILE A 330 -8.98 -24.65 -3.73
CA ILE A 330 -7.96 -24.43 -2.70
C ILE A 330 -7.83 -25.67 -1.81
N SER A 331 -8.94 -26.25 -1.37
CA SER A 331 -8.95 -27.47 -0.55
C SER A 331 -8.32 -28.66 -1.29
N LEU A 332 -8.60 -28.82 -2.57
CA LEU A 332 -7.99 -29.84 -3.43
C LEU A 332 -6.47 -29.64 -3.54
N MET A 333 -6.02 -28.41 -3.82
CA MET A 333 -4.60 -28.07 -3.93
C MET A 333 -3.86 -28.29 -2.60
N LEU A 334 -4.46 -27.88 -1.48
CA LEU A 334 -3.90 -28.15 -0.15
C LEU A 334 -3.81 -29.64 0.15
N ARG A 335 -4.77 -30.45 -0.29
CA ARG A 335 -4.76 -31.91 -0.12
C ARG A 335 -3.71 -32.60 -0.99
N LEU A 336 -3.48 -32.07 -2.21
CA LEU A 336 -2.46 -32.62 -3.13
C LEU A 336 -1.04 -32.19 -2.75
N ALA A 337 -0.88 -31.15 -1.96
CA ALA A 337 0.42 -30.66 -1.50
C ALA A 337 1.17 -31.74 -0.70
N ARG A 338 2.40 -32.05 -1.11
CA ARG A 338 3.29 -32.99 -0.44
C ARG A 338 4.11 -32.30 0.63
N ASP A 339 4.48 -33.01 1.66
CA ASP A 339 5.42 -32.57 2.66
C ASP A 339 6.84 -32.59 2.10
N THR A 340 7.56 -31.47 2.19
CA THR A 340 8.94 -31.38 1.67
C THR A 340 9.93 -32.28 2.39
N THR A 341 9.64 -32.65 3.65
CA THR A 341 10.51 -33.47 4.48
C THR A 341 10.19 -34.97 4.35
N THR A 342 8.89 -35.31 4.26
CA THR A 342 8.45 -36.71 4.27
C THR A 342 8.02 -37.24 2.89
N GLY A 343 7.87 -36.35 1.89
CA GLY A 343 7.37 -36.69 0.54
C GLY A 343 5.90 -37.17 0.49
N LYS A 344 5.26 -37.39 1.64
CA LYS A 344 3.88 -37.87 1.74
C LYS A 344 2.86 -36.72 1.59
N ARG A 345 1.64 -37.08 1.10
CA ARG A 345 0.53 -36.12 1.04
C ARG A 345 0.13 -35.68 2.45
N ARG A 346 0.00 -34.40 2.65
CA ARG A 346 -0.40 -33.83 3.96
C ARG A 346 -1.87 -34.07 4.22
N LYS A 347 -2.21 -34.57 5.42
CA LYS A 347 -3.61 -34.74 5.84
C LYS A 347 -4.29 -33.40 6.04
N MET A 348 -5.58 -33.28 5.72
CA MET A 348 -6.41 -32.10 5.98
C MET A 348 -6.76 -32.06 7.47
N THR A 349 -6.13 -31.14 8.20
CA THR A 349 -6.40 -30.85 9.61
C THR A 349 -7.38 -29.66 9.72
N ALA A 350 -8.01 -29.45 10.88
CA ALA A 350 -8.88 -28.30 11.13
C ALA A 350 -8.18 -26.95 10.82
N LYS A 351 -6.87 -26.83 11.13
CA LYS A 351 -6.05 -25.66 10.81
C LYS A 351 -5.93 -25.43 9.29
N ARG A 352 -5.84 -26.50 8.50
CA ARG A 352 -5.76 -26.40 7.03
C ARG A 352 -7.12 -26.08 6.40
N TRP A 353 -8.21 -26.62 6.93
CA TRP A 353 -9.56 -26.22 6.52
C TRP A 353 -9.82 -24.73 6.80
N ARG A 354 -9.42 -24.26 7.99
CA ARG A 354 -9.49 -22.83 8.31
C ARG A 354 -8.64 -21.98 7.37
N SER A 355 -7.42 -22.44 7.03
CA SER A 355 -6.57 -21.76 6.05
C SER A 355 -7.21 -21.75 4.66
N ALA A 356 -7.88 -22.82 4.23
CA ALA A 356 -8.63 -22.85 2.97
C ALA A 356 -9.77 -21.81 2.98
N ALA A 357 -10.53 -21.72 4.06
CA ALA A 357 -11.59 -20.73 4.22
C ALA A 357 -11.03 -19.29 4.19
N VAL A 358 -9.94 -19.03 4.91
CA VAL A 358 -9.26 -17.71 4.91
C VAL A 358 -8.82 -17.32 3.49
N MET A 359 -8.21 -18.22 2.74
CA MET A 359 -7.79 -17.95 1.37
C MET A 359 -8.98 -17.81 0.41
N THR A 360 -10.10 -18.47 0.69
CA THR A 360 -11.33 -18.35 -0.11
C THR A 360 -11.92 -16.95 0.03
N PHE A 361 -12.17 -16.49 1.24
CA PHE A 361 -12.73 -15.15 1.50
C PHE A 361 -11.69 -14.03 1.33
N GLY A 362 -10.39 -14.36 1.34
CA GLY A 362 -9.30 -13.42 1.06
C GLY A 362 -9.12 -13.05 -0.41
N GLY A 363 -9.96 -13.52 -1.33
CA GLY A 363 -9.93 -13.16 -2.75
C GLY A 363 -11.25 -12.53 -3.23
N PRO A 364 -11.62 -11.35 -2.73
CA PRO A 364 -12.82 -10.65 -3.19
C PRO A 364 -12.67 -10.27 -4.67
N LYS A 365 -13.81 -10.06 -5.33
CA LYS A 365 -13.87 -9.54 -6.70
C LYS A 365 -13.83 -8.02 -6.66
N GLY A 366 -13.33 -7.39 -7.71
CA GLY A 366 -13.05 -5.94 -7.69
C GLY A 366 -13.24 -5.26 -9.04
N THR A 367 -12.43 -4.28 -9.25
CA THR A 367 -12.52 -3.28 -10.31
C THR A 367 -12.32 -3.85 -11.70
N ILE A 368 -11.41 -4.82 -11.87
CA ILE A 368 -11.17 -5.47 -13.18
C ILE A 368 -12.42 -6.20 -13.67
N THR A 369 -13.13 -6.89 -12.77
CA THR A 369 -14.41 -7.54 -13.10
C THR A 369 -15.39 -6.55 -13.72
N LEU A 370 -15.62 -5.40 -13.07
CA LEU A 370 -16.59 -4.43 -13.59
C LEU A 370 -16.11 -3.76 -14.87
N SER A 371 -14.83 -3.45 -14.95
CA SER A 371 -14.22 -2.89 -16.17
C SER A 371 -14.46 -3.80 -17.37
N LEU A 372 -14.23 -5.09 -17.23
CA LEU A 372 -14.50 -6.06 -18.28
C LEU A 372 -15.98 -6.08 -18.67
N MET A 373 -16.87 -6.03 -17.69
CA MET A 373 -18.32 -6.02 -17.99
C MET A 373 -18.74 -4.77 -18.79
N PHE A 374 -18.11 -3.63 -18.56
CA PHE A 374 -18.39 -2.43 -19.37
C PHE A 374 -17.81 -2.51 -20.80
N THR A 375 -16.88 -3.43 -21.10
CA THR A 375 -16.40 -3.67 -22.48
C THR A 375 -17.36 -4.52 -23.31
N ILE A 376 -18.42 -5.06 -22.74
CA ILE A 376 -19.44 -5.80 -23.52
C ILE A 376 -20.01 -4.86 -24.58
N PRO A 377 -19.96 -5.23 -25.88
CA PRO A 377 -20.46 -4.40 -26.94
C PRO A 377 -22.00 -4.23 -26.82
N TYR A 378 -22.50 -3.13 -27.33
CA TYR A 378 -23.96 -2.88 -27.35
C TYR A 378 -24.71 -3.75 -28.36
N THR A 379 -24.03 -4.13 -29.46
CA THR A 379 -24.62 -4.87 -30.57
C THR A 379 -23.80 -6.12 -30.91
N LEU A 380 -24.52 -7.14 -31.40
CA LEU A 380 -23.95 -8.34 -32.01
C LEU A 380 -23.44 -8.07 -33.43
N ALA A 381 -22.62 -8.97 -34.00
CA ALA A 381 -22.15 -8.88 -35.39
C ALA A 381 -23.30 -8.80 -36.42
N ALA A 382 -24.46 -9.36 -36.10
CA ALA A 382 -25.68 -9.31 -36.93
C ALA A 382 -26.46 -7.99 -36.79
N GLY A 383 -25.99 -7.02 -36.00
CA GLY A 383 -26.64 -5.72 -35.78
C GLY A 383 -27.78 -5.72 -34.75
N ALA A 384 -28.10 -6.86 -34.14
CA ALA A 384 -29.04 -6.92 -33.01
C ALA A 384 -28.39 -6.48 -31.71
N ASP A 385 -29.17 -6.00 -30.73
CA ASP A 385 -28.67 -5.64 -29.41
C ASP A 385 -28.07 -6.84 -28.70
N PHE A 386 -27.01 -6.60 -27.88
CA PHE A 386 -26.39 -7.65 -27.08
C PHE A 386 -27.38 -8.11 -26.00
N PRO A 387 -27.70 -9.41 -25.93
CA PRO A 387 -28.75 -9.91 -25.04
C PRO A 387 -28.38 -9.78 -23.58
N MET A 388 -29.26 -9.20 -22.78
CA MET A 388 -29.17 -9.12 -21.32
C MET A 388 -27.84 -8.46 -20.83
N ARG A 389 -27.36 -7.45 -21.56
CA ARG A 389 -26.09 -6.75 -21.23
C ARG A 389 -26.15 -6.08 -19.86
N ASP A 390 -27.21 -5.35 -19.59
CA ASP A 390 -27.34 -4.56 -18.36
C ASP A 390 -27.57 -5.47 -17.15
N GLU A 391 -28.28 -6.58 -17.31
CA GLU A 391 -28.45 -7.60 -16.29
C GLU A 391 -27.11 -8.30 -15.92
N LEU A 392 -26.27 -8.57 -16.90
CA LEU A 392 -24.95 -9.13 -16.66
C LEU A 392 -24.07 -8.16 -15.84
N ILE A 393 -24.13 -6.86 -16.16
CA ILE A 393 -23.41 -5.81 -15.41
C ILE A 393 -24.00 -5.71 -13.99
N PHE A 394 -25.31 -5.76 -13.84
CA PHE A 394 -25.99 -5.79 -12.54
C PHE A 394 -25.52 -6.97 -11.68
N ILE A 395 -25.53 -8.18 -12.23
CA ILE A 395 -25.10 -9.39 -11.52
C ILE A 395 -23.64 -9.29 -11.13
N ALA A 396 -22.77 -8.83 -12.02
CA ALA A 396 -21.34 -8.62 -11.73
C ALA A 396 -21.13 -7.65 -10.56
N GLY A 397 -21.80 -6.49 -10.61
CA GLY A 397 -21.77 -5.49 -9.55
C GLY A 397 -22.24 -6.03 -8.21
N GLY A 398 -23.35 -6.76 -8.21
CA GLY A 398 -23.87 -7.41 -7.02
C GLY A 398 -22.92 -8.44 -6.42
N VAL A 399 -22.28 -9.28 -7.25
CA VAL A 399 -21.27 -10.27 -6.81
C VAL A 399 -20.03 -9.58 -6.25
N ILE A 400 -19.57 -8.46 -6.84
CA ILE A 400 -18.45 -7.67 -6.30
C ILE A 400 -18.78 -7.19 -4.89
N VAL A 401 -19.95 -6.57 -4.70
CA VAL A 401 -20.38 -6.07 -3.38
C VAL A 401 -20.47 -7.20 -2.36
N VAL A 402 -21.12 -8.33 -2.72
CA VAL A 402 -21.27 -9.48 -1.84
C VAL A 402 -19.90 -10.05 -1.43
N THR A 403 -18.99 -10.24 -2.38
CA THR A 403 -17.66 -10.80 -2.08
C THR A 403 -16.80 -9.86 -1.24
N LEU A 404 -16.86 -8.54 -1.47
CA LEU A 404 -16.17 -7.54 -0.66
C LEU A 404 -16.74 -7.47 0.77
N LEU A 405 -18.04 -7.51 0.95
CA LEU A 405 -18.68 -7.55 2.27
C LEU A 405 -18.30 -8.82 3.03
N LEU A 406 -18.38 -9.99 2.38
CA LEU A 406 -17.97 -11.24 2.98
C LEU A 406 -16.48 -11.22 3.37
N ALA A 407 -15.60 -10.70 2.52
CA ALA A 407 -14.19 -10.55 2.83
C ALA A 407 -13.99 -9.62 4.04
N ASN A 408 -14.66 -8.47 4.07
CA ASN A 408 -14.51 -7.50 5.15
C ASN A 408 -14.96 -8.02 6.52
N PHE A 409 -16.07 -8.77 6.56
CA PHE A 409 -16.64 -9.23 7.84
C PHE A 409 -16.21 -10.65 8.25
N LEU A 410 -16.11 -11.59 7.31
CA LEU A 410 -15.75 -12.97 7.63
C LEU A 410 -14.24 -13.19 7.78
N LEU A 411 -13.41 -12.48 7.03
CA LEU A 411 -11.98 -12.72 7.03
C LEU A 411 -11.33 -12.48 8.42
N PRO A 412 -11.64 -11.38 9.15
CA PRO A 412 -11.13 -11.18 10.50
C PRO A 412 -11.59 -12.25 11.50
N LEU A 413 -12.80 -12.81 11.32
CA LEU A 413 -13.32 -13.89 12.16
C LEU A 413 -12.62 -15.23 11.90
N LEU A 414 -12.24 -15.48 10.65
CA LEU A 414 -11.58 -16.70 10.20
C LEU A 414 -10.06 -16.63 10.32
N ALA A 415 -9.45 -15.45 10.30
CA ALA A 415 -8.01 -15.31 10.43
C ALA A 415 -7.55 -15.78 11.81
N PRO A 416 -6.46 -16.58 11.90
CA PRO A 416 -5.93 -16.95 13.19
C PRO A 416 -5.52 -15.67 13.94
N ASN A 417 -5.88 -15.60 15.24
CA ASN A 417 -5.27 -14.58 16.08
C ASN A 417 -3.75 -14.74 15.93
N ARG A 418 -3.04 -13.66 15.64
CA ARG A 418 -1.58 -13.66 15.66
C ARG A 418 -1.21 -14.14 17.06
N ASP A 419 -0.66 -15.36 17.14
CA ASP A 419 -0.05 -15.84 18.36
C ASP A 419 0.97 -14.78 18.75
N LYS A 420 0.67 -14.06 19.84
CA LYS A 420 1.58 -13.06 20.41
C LYS A 420 2.95 -13.70 20.68
N ASP A 421 2.95 -15.02 20.93
CA ASP A 421 4.14 -15.79 21.30
C ASP A 421 5.23 -15.80 20.22
N THR A 422 4.91 -16.09 18.96
CA THR A 422 5.95 -16.18 17.90
C THR A 422 6.53 -14.80 17.56
N SER A 423 5.74 -13.76 17.63
CA SER A 423 6.20 -12.38 17.41
C SER A 423 7.03 -11.89 18.61
N THR A 424 6.72 -12.34 19.81
CA THR A 424 7.45 -12.03 21.05
C THR A 424 8.79 -12.76 21.05
N GLU A 425 8.81 -14.05 20.73
CA GLU A 425 10.05 -14.86 20.65
C GLU A 425 11.04 -14.33 19.59
N MET A 426 10.58 -13.97 18.39
CA MET A 426 11.43 -13.34 17.38
C MET A 426 11.90 -11.94 17.79
N THR A 427 11.10 -11.21 18.54
CA THR A 427 11.48 -9.90 19.08
C THR A 427 12.50 -10.05 20.18
N GLU A 428 12.36 -11.03 21.07
CA GLU A 428 13.33 -11.35 22.12
C GLU A 428 14.69 -11.76 21.53
N ILE A 429 14.70 -12.64 20.52
CA ILE A 429 15.92 -13.01 19.79
C ILE A 429 16.57 -11.78 19.16
N THR A 430 15.76 -10.91 18.55
CA THR A 430 16.27 -9.67 17.93
C THR A 430 16.87 -8.74 18.98
N ILE A 431 16.22 -8.58 20.13
CA ILE A 431 16.73 -7.77 21.25
C ILE A 431 18.07 -8.34 21.74
N GLU A 432 18.17 -9.67 21.90
CA GLU A 432 19.40 -10.32 22.36
C GLU A 432 20.55 -10.16 21.37
N VAL A 433 20.29 -10.28 20.06
CA VAL A 433 21.31 -10.02 19.02
C VAL A 433 21.80 -8.57 19.07
N LEU A 434 20.85 -7.61 19.17
CA LEU A 434 21.21 -6.19 19.27
C LEU A 434 21.98 -5.87 20.55
N ARG A 435 21.62 -6.52 21.68
CA ARG A 435 22.31 -6.36 22.96
C ARG A 435 23.77 -6.85 22.88
N ARG A 436 23.99 -8.06 22.33
CA ARG A 436 25.35 -8.59 22.10
C ARG A 436 26.17 -7.70 21.17
N THR A 437 25.53 -7.12 20.16
CA THR A 437 26.20 -6.15 19.27
C THR A 437 26.66 -4.91 20.04
N VAL A 438 25.86 -4.39 20.95
CA VAL A 438 26.22 -3.25 21.82
C VAL A 438 27.36 -3.63 22.77
N GLU A 439 27.33 -4.82 23.37
CA GLU A 439 28.40 -5.33 24.24
C GLU A 439 29.72 -5.46 23.47
N GLU A 440 29.72 -6.02 22.27
CA GLU A 440 30.88 -6.14 21.39
C GLU A 440 31.45 -4.77 21.00
N LEU A 441 30.58 -3.84 20.62
CA LEU A 441 30.97 -2.47 20.28
C LEU A 441 31.56 -1.73 21.48
N SER A 442 31.02 -1.94 22.68
CA SER A 442 31.53 -1.34 23.91
C SER A 442 32.93 -1.80 24.24
N GLY A 443 33.25 -3.09 23.95
CA GLY A 443 34.62 -3.63 24.12
C GLY A 443 35.63 -3.11 23.10
N ARG A 444 35.20 -2.50 22.00
CA ARG A 444 36.05 -1.96 20.94
C ARG A 444 36.24 -0.45 20.99
N VAL A 445 35.85 0.20 22.07
CA VAL A 445 36.02 1.65 22.25
C VAL A 445 37.48 1.98 22.48
N THR A 446 38.05 2.82 21.62
CA THR A 446 39.41 3.39 21.74
C THR A 446 39.32 4.92 21.79
N PRO A 447 40.35 5.64 22.28
CA PRO A 447 40.32 7.10 22.28
C PRO A 447 40.01 7.72 20.91
N ASP A 448 40.50 7.11 19.84
CA ASP A 448 40.35 7.62 18.45
C ASP A 448 38.98 7.38 17.87
N ASN A 449 38.30 6.28 18.22
CA ASN A 449 36.99 5.89 17.65
C ASN A 449 35.80 6.14 18.60
N ARG A 450 36.07 6.60 19.83
CA ARG A 450 35.06 6.73 20.90
C ARG A 450 33.78 7.42 20.46
N ARG A 451 33.91 8.55 19.75
CA ARG A 451 32.75 9.34 19.30
C ARG A 451 31.88 8.56 18.31
N ALA A 452 32.50 7.90 17.34
CA ALA A 452 31.78 7.12 16.32
C ALA A 452 31.10 5.89 16.93
N VAL A 453 31.79 5.16 17.79
CA VAL A 453 31.27 3.96 18.46
C VAL A 453 30.12 4.30 19.39
N LEU A 454 30.21 5.36 20.18
CA LEU A 454 29.10 5.79 21.04
C LEU A 454 27.84 6.22 20.27
N MET A 455 27.98 6.87 19.11
CA MET A 455 26.83 7.18 18.25
C MET A 455 26.13 5.93 17.72
N VAL A 456 26.90 4.90 17.36
CA VAL A 456 26.35 3.62 16.91
C VAL A 456 25.67 2.91 18.07
N ILE A 457 26.28 2.83 19.24
CA ILE A 457 25.70 2.24 20.47
C ILE A 457 24.37 2.92 20.81
N ASP A 458 24.30 4.25 20.79
CA ASP A 458 23.06 5.01 21.05
C ASP A 458 21.95 4.63 20.06
N SER A 459 22.29 4.49 18.77
CA SER A 459 21.33 4.06 17.74
C SER A 459 20.75 2.66 18.01
N TYR A 460 21.61 1.70 18.38
CA TYR A 460 21.19 0.33 18.72
C TYR A 460 20.37 0.30 20.02
N THR A 461 20.78 1.03 21.04
CA THR A 461 20.06 1.14 22.30
C THR A 461 18.64 1.72 22.12
N LYS A 462 18.50 2.77 21.31
CA LYS A 462 17.18 3.31 20.93
C LYS A 462 16.31 2.27 20.21
N ARG A 463 16.91 1.42 19.37
CA ARG A 463 16.19 0.34 18.68
C ARG A 463 15.73 -0.75 19.65
N ILE A 464 16.57 -1.16 20.59
CA ILE A 464 16.23 -2.10 21.67
C ILE A 464 15.05 -1.55 22.50
N THR A 465 15.15 -0.30 22.94
CA THR A 465 14.09 0.35 23.73
C THR A 465 12.73 0.35 23.01
N ARG A 466 12.73 0.68 21.70
CA ARG A 466 11.50 0.62 20.89
C ARG A 466 10.92 -0.78 20.77
N LEU A 467 11.76 -1.81 20.65
CA LEU A 467 11.31 -3.20 20.60
C LEU A 467 10.73 -3.62 21.96
N LYS A 468 11.37 -3.29 23.07
CA LYS A 468 10.90 -3.58 24.44
C LYS A 468 9.57 -2.86 24.76
N GLN A 469 9.36 -1.65 24.25
CA GLN A 469 8.06 -0.97 24.35
C GLN A 469 6.96 -1.69 23.58
N ARG A 470 7.28 -2.32 22.45
CA ARG A 470 6.32 -3.10 21.66
C ARG A 470 5.96 -4.45 22.29
N THR A 471 6.86 -5.06 23.03
CA THR A 471 6.62 -6.31 23.75
C THR A 471 5.93 -6.10 25.11
N GLY A 472 5.82 -4.84 25.56
CA GLY A 472 5.20 -4.52 26.86
C GLY A 472 6.14 -4.75 28.05
N GLU A 473 7.44 -5.03 27.84
CA GLU A 473 8.44 -5.16 28.90
C GLU A 473 8.76 -3.82 29.59
N ILE A 474 8.57 -2.72 28.88
CA ILE A 474 8.76 -1.37 29.42
C ILE A 474 7.39 -0.70 29.39
N ASP A 475 6.91 -0.27 30.56
CA ASP A 475 5.73 0.57 30.64
C ASP A 475 5.99 1.91 29.92
N PRO A 476 5.26 2.21 28.81
CA PRO A 476 5.49 3.44 28.08
C PRO A 476 5.24 4.70 28.89
N GLN A 477 4.32 4.62 29.88
CA GLN A 477 3.99 5.76 30.73
C GLN A 477 5.06 5.99 31.79
N GLY A 478 5.52 4.92 32.45
CA GLY A 478 6.61 4.98 33.43
C GLY A 478 7.92 5.44 32.79
N TYR A 479 8.27 4.93 31.58
CA TYR A 479 9.45 5.36 30.85
C TYR A 479 9.39 6.85 30.46
N MET A 480 8.23 7.32 30.02
CA MET A 480 8.04 8.72 29.66
C MET A 480 8.10 9.64 30.88
N GLN A 481 7.55 9.20 32.02
CA GLN A 481 7.65 9.96 33.27
C GLN A 481 9.10 10.11 33.71
N LEU A 482 9.90 9.04 33.66
CA LEU A 482 11.33 9.07 33.97
C LEU A 482 12.11 10.02 33.03
N GLN A 483 11.74 10.05 31.76
CA GLN A 483 12.34 11.01 30.82
C GLN A 483 12.01 12.47 31.17
N ILE A 484 10.77 12.73 31.57
CA ILE A 484 10.34 14.06 32.02
C ILE A 484 11.09 14.45 33.28
N ASP A 485 11.22 13.55 34.24
CA ASP A 485 11.91 13.79 35.51
C ASP A 485 13.40 14.08 35.27
N ALA A 486 14.06 13.27 34.44
CA ALA A 486 15.48 13.48 34.06
C ALA A 486 15.69 14.84 33.38
N LEU A 487 14.83 15.21 32.43
CA LEU A 487 14.92 16.52 31.77
C LEU A 487 14.60 17.68 32.71
N ASN A 488 13.77 17.48 33.74
CA ASN A 488 13.52 18.50 34.74
C ASN A 488 14.72 18.67 35.67
N TRP A 489 15.40 17.60 36.07
CA TRP A 489 16.65 17.66 36.84
C TRP A 489 17.77 18.38 36.05
N GLU A 490 17.97 18.00 34.78
CA GLU A 490 18.92 18.67 33.89
C GLU A 490 18.62 20.17 33.76
N LYS A 491 17.33 20.51 33.56
CA LYS A 491 16.84 21.90 33.51
C LYS A 491 17.17 22.67 34.78
N GLU A 492 16.96 22.07 35.94
CA GLU A 492 17.19 22.73 37.23
C GLU A 492 18.69 22.95 37.50
N TYR A 493 19.50 21.96 37.19
CA TYR A 493 20.95 22.09 37.23
C TYR A 493 21.47 23.23 36.35
N VAL A 494 21.09 23.25 35.06
CA VAL A 494 21.54 24.28 34.13
C VAL A 494 21.03 25.66 34.53
N LYS A 495 19.81 25.75 35.07
CA LYS A 495 19.26 27.02 35.57
C LYS A 495 20.04 27.55 36.76
N ASN A 496 20.44 26.69 37.71
CA ASN A 496 21.25 27.05 38.88
C ASN A 496 22.66 27.48 38.44
N ARG A 497 23.27 26.76 37.50
CA ARG A 497 24.58 27.11 36.94
C ARG A 497 24.54 28.47 36.23
N LEU A 498 23.49 28.73 35.42
CA LEU A 498 23.29 30.04 34.76
C LEU A 498 23.14 31.17 35.78
N ALA A 499 22.42 30.91 36.88
CA ALA A 499 22.28 31.91 37.96
C ALA A 499 23.60 32.23 38.62
N GLY A 500 24.46 31.22 38.87
CA GLY A 500 25.81 31.38 39.39
C GLY A 500 26.71 32.19 38.47
N VAL A 501 26.72 31.85 37.18
CA VAL A 501 27.50 32.60 36.15
C VAL A 501 27.06 34.05 36.06
N ARG A 502 25.76 34.33 36.07
CA ARG A 502 25.22 35.71 36.05
C ARG A 502 25.57 36.49 37.32
N ALA A 503 25.61 35.81 38.48
CA ALA A 503 26.03 36.42 39.72
C ALA A 503 27.53 36.77 39.69
N ALA A 504 28.40 35.89 39.16
CA ALA A 504 29.83 36.14 38.97
C ALA A 504 30.09 37.33 38.02
N ILE A 505 29.38 37.42 36.90
CA ILE A 505 29.45 38.55 35.98
C ILE A 505 29.07 39.87 36.69
N LYS A 506 28.08 39.81 37.58
CA LYS A 506 27.62 41.01 38.32
C LYS A 506 28.58 41.43 39.42
N ALA A 507 29.28 40.47 40.04
CA ALA A 507 30.22 40.74 41.13
C ALA A 507 31.56 41.27 40.61
N ASN A 508 32.11 40.72 39.50
CA ASN A 508 33.39 41.13 38.91
C ASN A 508 33.28 41.28 37.39
N PRO A 509 32.83 42.44 36.86
CA PRO A 509 32.55 42.65 35.43
C PRO A 509 33.78 42.56 34.50
N ALA A 510 34.99 42.67 35.04
CA ALA A 510 36.23 42.68 34.26
C ALA A 510 36.97 41.32 34.25
N GLU A 511 36.72 40.44 35.20
CA GLU A 511 37.41 39.17 35.34
C GLU A 511 36.71 38.05 34.53
N ASN A 512 37.48 37.44 33.62
CA ASN A 512 36.99 36.34 32.76
C ASN A 512 35.67 36.61 31.99
N ARG A 513 35.41 37.87 31.63
CA ARG A 513 34.13 38.26 31.01
C ARG A 513 33.76 37.47 29.78
N ALA A 514 34.71 37.20 28.87
CA ALA A 514 34.46 36.43 27.66
C ALA A 514 34.10 34.97 27.96
N ALA A 515 34.75 34.33 28.94
CA ALA A 515 34.46 32.94 29.33
C ALA A 515 33.09 32.84 30.03
N ASN A 516 32.78 33.80 30.92
CA ASN A 516 31.51 33.84 31.61
C ASN A 516 30.33 34.14 30.66
N ASP A 517 30.50 35.04 29.67
CA ASP A 517 29.50 35.34 28.66
C ASP A 517 29.27 34.11 27.74
N LEU A 518 30.31 33.36 27.36
CA LEU A 518 30.23 32.12 26.59
C LEU A 518 29.48 31.03 27.37
N GLU A 519 29.79 30.85 28.66
CA GLU A 519 29.13 29.87 29.51
C GLU A 519 27.66 30.25 29.76
N ALA A 520 27.33 31.52 29.93
CA ALA A 520 25.95 31.98 30.05
C ALA A 520 25.12 31.71 28.78
N GLU A 521 25.69 32.00 27.60
CA GLU A 521 25.04 31.74 26.33
C GLU A 521 24.88 30.25 26.05
N ALA A 522 25.86 29.42 26.43
CA ALA A 522 25.78 27.97 26.35
C ALA A 522 24.67 27.40 27.24
N CYS A 523 24.55 27.87 28.49
CA CYS A 523 23.48 27.49 29.40
C CYS A 523 22.10 27.92 28.89
N GLU A 524 21.95 29.12 28.33
CA GLU A 524 20.69 29.57 27.72
C GLU A 524 20.29 28.71 26.53
N ARG A 525 21.23 28.36 25.66
CA ARG A 525 21.00 27.48 24.51
C ARG A 525 20.55 26.07 24.95
N LEU A 526 21.19 25.51 25.96
CA LEU A 526 20.85 24.20 26.51
C LEU A 526 19.47 24.22 27.17
N LEU A 527 19.13 25.24 27.93
CA LEU A 527 17.79 25.43 28.50
C LEU A 527 16.69 25.49 27.41
N ASP A 528 16.92 26.18 26.31
CA ASP A 528 15.99 26.22 25.20
C ASP A 528 15.81 24.85 24.54
N GLN A 529 16.86 24.05 24.42
CA GLN A 529 16.80 22.66 23.91
C GLN A 529 16.01 21.76 24.85
N ILE A 530 16.31 21.77 26.17
CA ILE A 530 15.61 20.99 27.18
C ILE A 530 14.11 21.36 27.21
N MET A 531 13.80 22.65 27.19
CA MET A 531 12.41 23.14 27.16
C MET A 531 11.67 22.77 25.88
N SER A 532 12.37 22.65 24.75
CA SER A 532 11.78 22.16 23.51
C SER A 532 11.48 20.67 23.56
N SER A 533 12.39 19.87 24.16
CA SER A 533 12.23 18.43 24.33
C SER A 533 11.10 18.09 25.29
N LEU A 534 11.01 18.77 26.44
CA LEU A 534 9.90 18.62 27.38
C LEU A 534 8.53 18.94 26.71
N ARG A 535 8.45 20.01 25.94
CA ARG A 535 7.24 20.35 25.19
C ARG A 535 6.85 19.31 24.14
N HIS A 536 7.83 18.68 23.49
CA HIS A 536 7.58 17.60 22.54
C HIS A 536 7.01 16.36 23.21
N ILE A 537 7.53 15.98 24.38
CA ILE A 537 7.05 14.84 25.16
C ILE A 537 5.63 15.12 25.69
N GLU A 538 5.37 16.29 26.29
CA GLU A 538 4.05 16.69 26.79
C GLU A 538 2.99 16.79 25.69
N THR A 539 3.36 17.27 24.49
CA THR A 539 2.43 17.32 23.35
C THR A 539 2.12 15.95 22.79
N ALA A 540 3.03 14.99 22.87
CA ALA A 540 2.80 13.60 22.48
C ALA A 540 1.82 12.91 23.45
N HIS A 541 1.88 13.23 24.74
CA HIS A 541 0.99 12.67 25.78
C HIS A 541 -0.45 13.22 25.68
N ASN A 542 -0.64 14.49 25.34
CA ASN A 542 -1.95 15.15 25.30
C ASN A 542 -2.69 15.04 23.95
N SER A 543 -2.38 14.06 23.13
CA SER A 543 -2.95 13.88 21.78
C SER A 543 -4.44 13.57 21.70
N GLY A 544 -5.16 13.57 22.82
CA GLY A 544 -6.62 13.39 22.89
C GLY A 544 -7.48 14.65 22.72
N ARG A 545 -6.93 15.85 22.64
CA ARG A 545 -7.72 17.09 22.51
C ARG A 545 -7.26 17.95 21.32
N MET A 546 -8.01 17.87 20.24
CA MET A 546 -7.79 18.57 18.95
C MET A 546 -7.70 20.11 19.08
N ILE A 547 -8.31 20.70 20.08
CA ILE A 547 -8.36 22.17 20.30
C ILE A 547 -7.00 22.73 20.73
N TRP A 548 -6.14 21.95 21.40
CA TRP A 548 -4.80 22.40 21.82
C TRP A 548 -3.77 22.41 20.71
N ARG A 549 -3.94 21.60 19.66
CA ARG A 549 -3.04 21.59 18.48
C ARG A 549 -3.09 22.91 17.69
N VAL A 550 -4.27 23.51 17.58
CA VAL A 550 -4.44 24.80 16.88
C VAL A 550 -3.81 25.95 17.67
N LYS A 551 -4.00 25.99 19.00
CA LYS A 551 -3.37 27.00 19.89
C LYS A 551 -1.85 26.83 19.97
N GLY A 552 -1.33 25.60 19.96
CA GLY A 552 0.11 25.33 19.94
C GLY A 552 0.79 25.79 18.64
N ARG A 553 0.16 25.55 17.49
CA ARG A 553 0.65 26.02 16.18
C ARG A 553 0.64 27.55 16.07
N TYR A 554 -0.40 28.20 16.58
CA TYR A 554 -0.49 29.66 16.58
C TYR A 554 0.61 30.30 17.45
N LYS A 555 0.86 29.77 18.66
CA LYS A 555 1.98 30.23 19.52
C LYS A 555 3.35 29.91 18.94
N ALA A 556 3.53 28.78 18.24
CA ALA A 556 4.78 28.44 17.56
C ALA A 556 5.04 29.38 16.36
N LEU A 557 3.98 29.77 15.63
CA LEU A 557 4.06 30.74 14.54
C LEU A 557 4.43 32.13 15.07
N GLN A 558 3.79 32.60 16.15
CA GLN A 558 4.12 33.88 16.81
C GLN A 558 5.57 33.92 17.31
N ARG A 559 6.11 32.81 17.83
CA ARG A 559 7.51 32.75 18.27
C ARG A 559 8.50 32.68 17.10
N ARG A 560 8.16 31.96 15.99
CA ARG A 560 8.96 32.00 14.76
C ARG A 560 9.01 33.42 14.17
N MET A 561 7.91 34.15 14.20
CA MET A 561 7.89 35.58 13.79
C MET A 561 8.70 36.45 14.74
N GLY A 562 8.65 36.19 16.06
CA GLY A 562 9.47 36.89 17.05
C GLY A 562 10.98 36.63 16.92
N THR A 563 11.39 35.39 16.61
CA THR A 563 12.80 35.07 16.34
C THR A 563 13.26 35.60 14.99
N LEU A 564 12.42 35.62 13.98
CA LEU A 564 12.68 36.28 12.70
C LEU A 564 12.83 37.80 12.89
N ALA A 565 11.94 38.44 13.67
CA ALA A 565 12.05 39.83 14.00
C ALA A 565 13.33 40.17 14.80
N LYS A 566 13.73 39.30 15.73
CA LYS A 566 15.02 39.45 16.44
C LYS A 566 16.22 39.27 15.51
N ARG A 567 16.18 38.28 14.58
CA ARG A 567 17.25 38.09 13.57
C ARG A 567 17.32 39.24 12.56
N VAL A 568 16.19 39.80 12.16
CA VAL A 568 16.15 40.99 11.29
C VAL A 568 16.68 42.22 12.04
N ASN A 569 16.32 42.37 13.31
CA ASN A 569 16.78 43.51 14.12
C ASN A 569 18.28 43.40 14.48
N SER A 570 18.83 42.19 14.66
CA SER A 570 20.27 41.95 14.84
C SER A 570 21.08 42.19 13.56
N ARG A 571 20.51 41.89 12.37
CA ARG A 571 21.12 42.22 11.08
C ARG A 571 21.14 43.74 10.81
N ILE A 572 20.15 44.45 11.29
CA ILE A 572 20.07 45.91 11.15
C ILE A 572 21.07 46.61 12.11
N ARG A 573 21.39 46.03 13.27
CA ARG A 573 22.30 46.61 14.27
C ARG A 573 23.79 46.26 14.13
N ARG A 574 24.21 45.55 13.07
CA ARG A 574 25.63 45.19 12.80
C ARG A 574 26.44 44.79 14.03
N THR A 575 25.89 43.98 14.94
CA THR A 575 26.67 43.36 16.01
C THR A 575 27.15 42.00 15.52
N THR A 576 28.44 41.85 15.31
CA THR A 576 29.08 40.54 15.12
C THR A 576 28.78 39.66 16.34
N PRO A 577 28.44 38.38 16.18
CA PRO A 577 28.31 37.44 17.30
C PRO A 577 29.67 37.41 18.04
N LEU A 578 29.61 37.49 19.36
CA LEU A 578 30.81 37.52 20.22
C LEU A 578 31.60 36.19 20.14
N PHE A 579 30.96 35.06 19.80
CA PHE A 579 31.53 33.73 19.76
C PHE A 579 31.18 33.00 18.47
N SER A 580 32.07 32.10 18.02
CA SER A 580 31.77 31.21 16.88
C SER A 580 30.77 30.14 17.28
N ASP A 581 29.97 29.68 16.29
CA ASP A 581 28.99 28.59 16.53
C ASP A 581 29.66 27.29 17.00
N ASP A 582 30.92 27.03 16.63
CA ASP A 582 31.69 25.85 17.04
C ASP A 582 32.15 25.94 18.49
N GLU A 583 32.60 27.13 18.94
CA GLU A 583 33.00 27.35 20.36
C GLU A 583 31.78 27.22 21.29
N LEU A 584 30.67 27.80 20.88
CA LEU A 584 29.41 27.72 21.63
C LEU A 584 28.85 26.30 21.69
N PHE A 585 28.98 25.54 20.59
CA PHE A 585 28.59 24.12 20.55
C PHE A 585 29.43 23.26 21.46
N ALA A 586 30.76 23.46 21.46
CA ALA A 586 31.67 22.73 22.30
C ALA A 586 31.40 22.99 23.81
N HIS A 587 31.14 24.25 24.18
CA HIS A 587 30.85 24.62 25.57
C HIS A 587 29.47 24.14 26.03
N THR A 588 28.48 24.17 25.17
CA THR A 588 27.13 23.62 25.44
C THR A 588 27.21 22.11 25.75
N ARG A 589 28.10 21.39 25.06
CA ARG A 589 28.34 19.96 25.31
C ARG A 589 29.03 19.70 26.66
N VAL A 590 29.95 20.53 27.06
CA VAL A 590 30.60 20.41 28.40
C VAL A 590 29.56 20.61 29.49
N VAL A 591 28.74 21.67 29.41
CA VAL A 591 27.68 21.92 30.40
C VAL A 591 26.64 20.79 30.43
N GLN A 592 26.35 20.16 29.27
CA GLN A 592 25.45 19.02 29.21
C GLN A 592 26.01 17.76 29.85
N VAL A 593 27.30 17.48 29.67
CA VAL A 593 27.99 16.34 30.31
C VAL A 593 28.00 16.53 31.82
N ASP A 594 28.38 17.71 32.30
CA ASP A 594 28.35 18.04 33.71
C ASP A 594 26.95 17.89 34.35
N ALA A 595 25.90 18.25 33.61
CA ALA A 595 24.53 18.10 34.06
C ALA A 595 24.04 16.65 34.13
N ILE A 596 24.65 15.74 33.35
CA ILE A 596 24.31 14.30 33.32
C ILE A 596 25.10 13.56 34.41
N GLU A 597 26.33 14.02 34.71
CA GLU A 597 27.18 13.39 35.73
C GLU A 597 26.77 13.76 37.18
N HIS A 598 25.99 14.82 37.36
CA HIS A 598 25.50 15.30 38.65
C HIS A 598 24.14 14.72 38.95
#